data_3485689749ddc9a5ae9fe546c1fcdf11
#
_entry.id   3485689749ddc9a5ae9fe546c1fcdf11
#
_cell.length_a   1.000
_cell.length_b   1.000
_cell.length_c   1.000
_cell.angle_alpha   90.00
_cell.angle_beta   90.00
_cell.angle_gamma   90.00
#
_symmetry.space_group_name_H-M   'P 1'
#
loop_
_entity.id
_entity.type
_entity.pdbx_description
1 polymer ?
#
loop_
_entity_poly.entity_id
_entity_poly.type
_entity_poly.pdbx_seq_one_letter_code
_entity_poly.pdbx_strand_id
1 'polypeptide(L)'
;MKKILVSMFAVAALAACTSEQTIVAPQNEAIGFDTFVDNSTRANDVTTETIEDFGFGVYASVTNGAGQSGLILTNEQVSYNGTWGYSNTQYWVAGNDYNFTAIAPYTDANWTYAPKEGKMAQHGVISFNNRDAAANQDLVFASASRKVTEAPTAQPEAVKFTFNHMLSRVRFSFANGFQSAGNIQLAVSNVHITDAYAKGTLAVENGAPAAAWTNLAEKNLDVNFGVVAYDNSAVEFKANAAERIAEGKKLSSEYFYLIPNAEATAYEVTFDVTLFQAGVEIDTYSHTVELACAMNRGVSYDIKTTLTEKNTSDEVIYPIEFTVEAVNNWEEYNEVVDAEETALRNALLNGGEVTLERNFVISEPLVVGAGAKSVINLNGHYISADTFLYPGNTVKEDSYAFWVKNGGELTINGEGEISTADCKYSIAVWAQGGKVTINGGKFTNAGEGSDLIYASANGHVVINGGEFVACEKQAGVDGTNQAYSVLNLKGDNTGSSITCYGGRYFKFNPADNKSENPAVSFVAPGYESVVDGDYFKVVKK
;
A
#
# COMPACT_ATOMS: atom_id res chain seq x y z
N MET A 1 -52.74 26.65 -11.11
CA MET A 1 -53.10 27.12 -9.78
C MET A 1 -53.20 25.92 -8.85
N LYS A 2 -52.15 25.57 -8.13
CA LYS A 2 -52.20 24.71 -6.96
C LYS A 2 -51.21 25.28 -5.94
N LYS A 3 -51.74 25.58 -4.77
CA LYS A 3 -51.12 26.36 -3.71
C LYS A 3 -50.07 25.48 -2.97
N ILE A 4 -48.89 26.07 -2.80
CA ILE A 4 -47.84 25.54 -1.91
C ILE A 4 -48.24 25.92 -0.48
N LEU A 5 -48.38 24.94 0.39
CA LEU A 5 -48.63 25.14 1.81
C LEU A 5 -47.26 25.23 2.52
N VAL A 6 -46.88 26.44 2.90
CA VAL A 6 -45.77 26.69 3.81
C VAL A 6 -46.33 26.60 5.22
N SER A 7 -45.94 25.61 6.01
CA SER A 7 -46.25 25.50 7.42
C SER A 7 -45.29 26.36 8.24
N MET A 8 -45.72 27.61 8.52
CA MET A 8 -45.13 28.45 9.57
C MET A 8 -45.54 27.94 10.94
N PHE A 9 -44.60 27.56 11.78
CA PHE A 9 -44.84 27.44 13.23
C PHE A 9 -44.78 28.85 13.85
N ALA A 10 -45.91 29.35 14.25
CA ALA A 10 -46.05 30.60 15.02
C ALA A 10 -45.77 30.33 16.49
N VAL A 11 -44.71 30.92 17.04
CA VAL A 11 -44.54 31.08 18.47
C VAL A 11 -45.22 32.38 18.92
N ALA A 12 -46.21 32.26 19.79
CA ALA A 12 -46.86 33.39 20.41
C ALA A 12 -45.93 34.07 21.42
N ALA A 13 -45.56 35.32 21.16
CA ALA A 13 -44.87 36.18 22.11
C ALA A 13 -45.86 37.10 22.81
N LEU A 14 -45.91 37.02 24.15
CA LEU A 14 -46.57 37.99 25.02
C LEU A 14 -45.68 39.24 25.14
N ALA A 15 -46.25 40.38 24.78
CA ALA A 15 -45.62 41.67 24.89
C ALA A 15 -45.53 42.18 26.33
N ALA A 16 -44.37 42.61 26.79
CA ALA A 16 -44.22 43.62 27.83
C ALA A 16 -43.05 44.57 27.43
N CYS A 17 -43.32 45.82 27.52
CA CYS A 17 -42.53 46.96 27.03
C CYS A 17 -41.15 47.14 27.67
N THR A 18 -40.32 47.79 26.88
CA THR A 18 -39.25 48.78 27.13
C THR A 18 -37.82 48.27 27.02
N SER A 19 -37.22 48.93 26.11
CA SER A 19 -35.82 49.09 25.70
C SER A 19 -35.50 48.43 24.34
N GLU A 20 -35.11 49.26 23.39
CA GLU A 20 -34.52 48.82 22.12
C GLU A 20 -33.21 48.07 22.36
N GLN A 21 -33.32 46.78 22.61
CA GLN A 21 -32.24 45.85 22.31
C GLN A 21 -32.50 45.34 20.90
N THR A 22 -31.67 45.75 19.97
CA THR A 22 -31.54 45.11 18.67
C THR A 22 -31.27 43.63 18.95
N ILE A 23 -32.30 42.78 18.83
CA ILE A 23 -32.15 41.33 18.84
C ILE A 23 -31.41 41.04 17.53
N VAL A 24 -30.08 40.99 17.59
CA VAL A 24 -29.30 40.32 16.55
C VAL A 24 -29.76 38.87 16.60
N ALA A 25 -30.55 38.44 15.65
CA ALA A 25 -30.85 37.04 15.47
C ALA A 25 -29.51 36.29 15.45
N PRO A 26 -29.35 35.23 16.21
CA PRO A 26 -28.11 34.44 16.13
C PRO A 26 -27.94 34.07 14.66
N GLN A 27 -26.89 34.56 14.05
CA GLN A 27 -26.51 34.12 12.70
C GLN A 27 -26.06 32.68 12.87
N ASN A 28 -26.91 31.73 12.50
CA ASN A 28 -26.53 30.33 12.40
C ASN A 28 -25.52 30.24 11.26
N GLU A 29 -24.32 29.82 11.58
CA GLU A 29 -23.27 29.61 10.57
C GLU A 29 -23.59 28.41 9.68
N ALA A 30 -23.39 28.57 8.39
CA ALA A 30 -23.62 27.51 7.40
C ALA A 30 -22.71 26.30 7.63
N ILE A 31 -23.23 25.12 7.37
CA ILE A 31 -22.45 23.89 7.36
C ILE A 31 -21.64 23.87 6.05
N GLY A 32 -20.32 23.88 6.14
CA GLY A 32 -19.40 23.70 5.00
C GLY A 32 -18.83 22.30 4.98
N PHE A 33 -18.33 21.89 3.83
CA PHE A 33 -17.67 20.59 3.62
C PHE A 33 -16.25 20.76 3.11
N ASP A 34 -15.38 19.80 3.44
CA ASP A 34 -14.01 19.67 2.95
C ASP A 34 -13.68 18.19 2.78
N THR A 35 -12.75 17.85 1.89
CA THR A 35 -12.49 16.47 1.51
C THR A 35 -11.03 16.13 1.53
N PHE A 36 -10.74 14.89 1.92
CA PHE A 36 -9.49 14.20 1.73
C PHE A 36 -9.79 12.77 1.28
N VAL A 37 -9.15 12.29 0.22
CA VAL A 37 -9.19 10.89 -0.20
C VAL A 37 -7.83 10.28 0.13
N ASP A 38 -7.83 9.15 0.81
CA ASP A 38 -6.61 8.44 1.13
C ASP A 38 -6.01 7.87 -0.17
N ASN A 39 -4.81 8.31 -0.48
CA ASN A 39 -3.88 8.01 -1.57
C ASN A 39 -4.41 7.26 -2.82
N SER A 40 -4.59 7.99 -3.93
CA SER A 40 -4.70 7.43 -5.29
C SER A 40 -4.31 8.47 -6.35
N THR A 41 -3.79 8.06 -7.51
CA THR A 41 -3.17 8.97 -8.50
C THR A 41 -3.52 8.70 -9.97
N ARG A 42 -4.61 7.98 -10.33
CA ARG A 42 -4.98 7.71 -11.73
C ARG A 42 -6.31 8.34 -12.15
N ALA A 43 -6.47 8.58 -13.46
CA ALA A 43 -7.59 9.33 -14.04
C ALA A 43 -9.00 8.81 -13.71
N ASN A 44 -9.16 7.52 -13.41
CA ASN A 44 -10.44 6.90 -13.04
C ASN A 44 -10.58 6.61 -11.55
N ASP A 45 -9.51 6.80 -10.78
CA ASP A 45 -9.56 6.69 -9.33
C ASP A 45 -10.19 7.97 -8.74
N VAL A 46 -11.02 7.84 -7.71
CA VAL A 46 -11.41 8.98 -6.90
C VAL A 46 -10.28 9.32 -5.95
N THR A 47 -9.59 10.41 -6.21
CA THR A 47 -8.45 10.92 -5.43
C THR A 47 -8.80 12.23 -4.78
N THR A 48 -7.93 12.77 -3.94
CA THR A 48 -8.08 14.13 -3.40
C THR A 48 -8.16 15.19 -4.52
N GLU A 49 -7.50 14.97 -5.65
CA GLU A 49 -7.51 15.87 -6.80
C GLU A 49 -8.72 15.62 -7.70
N THR A 50 -9.01 14.37 -8.05
CA THR A 50 -10.09 14.05 -9.01
C THR A 50 -11.48 14.12 -8.41
N ILE A 51 -11.65 14.04 -7.08
CA ILE A 51 -12.96 14.18 -6.43
C ILE A 51 -13.58 15.56 -6.68
N GLU A 52 -12.75 16.59 -6.96
CA GLU A 52 -13.22 17.92 -7.34
C GLU A 52 -14.00 17.92 -8.66
N ASP A 53 -13.64 17.04 -9.59
CA ASP A 53 -14.31 16.86 -10.88
C ASP A 53 -15.61 16.06 -10.75
N PHE A 54 -15.64 15.06 -9.87
CA PHE A 54 -16.79 14.17 -9.70
C PHE A 54 -17.86 14.71 -8.76
N GLY A 55 -17.47 15.50 -7.77
CA GLY A 55 -18.31 15.86 -6.65
C GLY A 55 -18.77 14.65 -5.84
N PHE A 56 -19.55 14.87 -4.81
CA PHE A 56 -20.07 13.81 -3.95
C PHE A 56 -21.49 14.10 -3.46
N GLY A 57 -22.22 13.03 -3.13
CA GLY A 57 -23.55 13.12 -2.54
C GLY A 57 -23.47 13.06 -1.01
N VAL A 58 -24.14 13.99 -0.32
CA VAL A 58 -24.20 14.02 1.15
C VAL A 58 -25.58 13.62 1.65
N TYR A 59 -25.58 12.70 2.58
CA TYR A 59 -26.69 12.42 3.47
C TYR A 59 -26.37 12.99 4.85
N ALA A 60 -27.26 13.76 5.42
CA ALA A 60 -27.08 14.30 6.76
C ALA A 60 -28.32 14.07 7.62
N SER A 61 -28.11 13.64 8.86
CA SER A 61 -29.15 13.55 9.87
C SER A 61 -28.79 14.40 11.08
N VAL A 62 -29.82 14.91 11.73
CA VAL A 62 -29.72 15.66 12.97
C VAL A 62 -30.50 14.95 14.06
N THR A 63 -29.93 14.90 15.27
CA THR A 63 -30.62 14.49 16.49
C THR A 63 -30.68 15.71 17.41
N ASN A 64 -31.88 16.13 17.75
CA ASN A 64 -32.09 17.27 18.65
C ASN A 64 -31.92 16.89 20.13
N GLY A 65 -31.88 17.89 21.02
CA GLY A 65 -31.74 17.67 22.46
C GLY A 65 -32.86 16.84 23.13
N ALA A 66 -33.98 16.61 22.43
CA ALA A 66 -35.06 15.73 22.86
C ALA A 66 -34.91 14.28 22.32
N GLY A 67 -33.80 13.98 21.62
CA GLY A 67 -33.52 12.65 21.07
C GLY A 67 -34.29 12.33 19.78
N GLN A 68 -34.90 13.32 19.13
CA GLN A 68 -35.60 13.13 17.86
C GLN A 68 -34.60 13.26 16.72
N SER A 69 -34.59 12.27 15.83
CA SER A 69 -33.69 12.24 14.66
C SER A 69 -34.45 12.35 13.35
N GLY A 70 -33.83 12.97 12.37
CA GLY A 70 -34.34 13.08 11.01
C GLY A 70 -33.26 13.47 9.99
N LEU A 71 -33.48 13.08 8.74
CA LEU A 71 -32.61 13.52 7.63
C LEU A 71 -32.87 15.02 7.32
N ILE A 72 -31.81 15.76 7.14
CA ILE A 72 -31.80 17.15 6.68
C ILE A 72 -31.20 17.29 5.28
N LEU A 73 -30.37 16.35 4.86
CA LEU A 73 -29.88 16.20 3.49
C LEU A 73 -30.08 14.76 3.03
N THR A 74 -30.45 14.57 1.76
CA THR A 74 -30.64 13.25 1.16
C THR A 74 -30.04 13.28 -0.23
N ASN A 75 -28.86 12.69 -0.39
CA ASN A 75 -28.06 12.72 -1.61
C ASN A 75 -27.93 14.14 -2.17
N GLU A 76 -27.64 15.08 -1.29
CA GLU A 76 -27.41 16.48 -1.72
C GLU A 76 -26.08 16.56 -2.44
N GLN A 77 -26.10 17.11 -3.64
CA GLN A 77 -24.89 17.30 -4.45
C GLN A 77 -23.97 18.36 -3.84
N VAL A 78 -22.74 17.96 -3.56
CA VAL A 78 -21.66 18.88 -3.23
C VAL A 78 -20.69 18.89 -4.40
N SER A 79 -20.46 20.06 -4.97
CA SER A 79 -19.58 20.27 -6.13
C SER A 79 -18.51 21.30 -5.81
N TYR A 80 -17.39 21.21 -6.55
CA TYR A 80 -16.25 22.10 -6.39
C TYR A 80 -16.24 23.16 -7.50
N ASN A 81 -16.09 24.42 -7.09
CA ASN A 81 -15.85 25.55 -8.00
C ASN A 81 -14.91 26.54 -7.33
N GLY A 82 -13.66 26.07 -7.08
CA GLY A 82 -12.69 26.77 -6.24
C GLY A 82 -12.96 26.66 -4.74
N THR A 83 -14.18 26.31 -4.37
CA THR A 83 -14.61 25.91 -3.01
C THR A 83 -15.75 24.90 -3.11
N TRP A 84 -15.88 24.03 -2.10
CA TRP A 84 -17.00 23.11 -2.00
C TRP A 84 -18.30 23.84 -1.70
N GLY A 85 -19.35 23.58 -2.49
CA GLY A 85 -20.66 24.21 -2.35
C GLY A 85 -21.81 23.26 -2.64
N TYR A 86 -22.99 23.55 -2.08
CA TYR A 86 -24.23 22.81 -2.30
C TYR A 86 -25.45 23.72 -2.23
N SER A 87 -26.59 23.28 -2.78
CA SER A 87 -27.74 24.15 -2.99
C SER A 87 -28.63 24.34 -1.76
N ASN A 88 -28.87 23.24 -1.02
CA ASN A 88 -29.78 23.21 0.12
C ASN A 88 -29.06 23.53 1.43
N THR A 89 -28.51 24.73 1.56
CA THR A 89 -27.65 25.14 2.67
C THR A 89 -28.31 24.86 4.02
N GLN A 90 -27.62 24.11 4.86
CA GLN A 90 -27.97 23.82 6.24
C GLN A 90 -27.10 24.62 7.22
N TYR A 91 -27.60 24.78 8.43
CA TYR A 91 -26.95 25.61 9.45
C TYR A 91 -26.75 24.84 10.76
N TRP A 92 -25.69 25.19 11.48
CA TRP A 92 -25.43 24.65 12.80
C TRP A 92 -26.43 25.20 13.82
N VAL A 93 -27.06 24.33 14.60
CA VAL A 93 -27.98 24.69 15.68
C VAL A 93 -27.48 24.11 17.00
N ALA A 94 -27.35 24.95 18.02
CA ALA A 94 -26.93 24.53 19.35
C ALA A 94 -27.86 23.46 19.96
N GLY A 95 -27.28 22.52 20.67
CA GLY A 95 -28.00 21.41 21.30
C GLY A 95 -28.30 20.22 20.36
N ASN A 96 -27.82 20.26 19.11
CA ASN A 96 -28.02 19.21 18.13
C ASN A 96 -26.74 18.40 17.88
N ASP A 97 -26.93 17.13 17.62
CA ASP A 97 -25.89 16.20 17.14
C ASP A 97 -26.13 15.94 15.64
N TYR A 98 -25.10 16.15 14.83
CA TYR A 98 -25.13 15.97 13.39
C TYR A 98 -24.31 14.77 12.96
N ASN A 99 -24.87 13.96 12.07
CA ASN A 99 -24.22 12.81 11.47
C ASN A 99 -24.29 12.92 9.94
N PHE A 100 -23.15 12.71 9.30
CA PHE A 100 -22.98 12.86 7.87
C PHE A 100 -22.45 11.59 7.26
N THR A 101 -22.88 11.30 6.05
CA THR A 101 -22.32 10.28 5.14
C THR A 101 -22.14 10.91 3.79
N ALA A 102 -20.98 10.72 3.20
CA ALA A 102 -20.64 11.21 1.87
C ALA A 102 -20.22 10.05 0.97
N ILE A 103 -20.65 10.08 -0.29
CA ILE A 103 -20.36 9.04 -1.28
C ILE A 103 -20.01 9.73 -2.60
N ALA A 104 -18.89 9.33 -3.20
CA ALA A 104 -18.46 9.81 -4.50
C ALA A 104 -18.22 8.62 -5.46
N PRO A 105 -18.37 8.86 -6.78
CA PRO A 105 -18.84 10.10 -7.44
C PRO A 105 -20.33 10.36 -7.19
N TYR A 106 -20.74 11.62 -7.31
CA TYR A 106 -22.14 12.03 -7.04
C TYR A 106 -23.17 11.33 -7.93
N THR A 107 -22.89 11.29 -9.20
CA THR A 107 -23.79 10.71 -10.19
C THR A 107 -23.27 9.40 -10.69
N ASP A 108 -23.80 8.32 -10.16
CA ASP A 108 -23.67 7.02 -10.79
C ASP A 108 -25.02 6.32 -10.74
N ALA A 109 -25.50 5.86 -11.90
CA ALA A 109 -26.72 5.07 -12.00
C ALA A 109 -26.56 3.65 -11.44
N ASN A 110 -25.32 3.22 -11.17
CA ASN A 110 -25.00 1.84 -10.83
C ASN A 110 -25.12 1.55 -9.33
N TRP A 111 -25.00 2.57 -8.47
CA TRP A 111 -25.09 2.38 -7.04
C TRP A 111 -26.17 3.26 -6.39
N THR A 112 -26.66 2.83 -5.25
CA THR A 112 -27.59 3.59 -4.40
C THR A 112 -27.18 3.47 -2.94
N TYR A 113 -27.48 4.50 -2.14
CA TYR A 113 -27.40 4.42 -0.69
C TYR A 113 -28.78 4.62 -0.10
N ALA A 114 -29.23 3.67 0.70
CA ALA A 114 -30.50 3.73 1.41
C ALA A 114 -30.27 3.88 2.92
N PRO A 115 -30.47 5.10 3.50
CA PRO A 115 -30.45 5.29 4.94
C PRO A 115 -31.49 4.42 5.64
N LYS A 116 -31.14 3.81 6.76
CA LYS A 116 -32.05 2.97 7.55
C LYS A 116 -33.24 3.80 8.06
N GLU A 117 -34.44 3.28 7.83
CA GLU A 117 -35.71 3.91 8.20
C GLU A 117 -35.88 5.35 7.64
N GLY A 118 -35.05 5.77 6.68
CA GLY A 118 -35.07 7.14 6.12
C GLY A 118 -34.77 8.24 7.14
N LYS A 119 -34.03 7.95 8.22
CA LYS A 119 -33.82 8.88 9.33
C LYS A 119 -32.38 9.07 9.76
N MET A 120 -31.51 8.09 9.51
CA MET A 120 -30.15 8.09 10.06
C MET A 120 -29.12 8.02 8.94
N ALA A 121 -28.40 9.10 8.72
CA ALA A 121 -27.40 9.18 7.64
C ALA A 121 -26.29 8.13 7.75
N GLN A 122 -25.86 7.78 8.97
CA GLN A 122 -24.75 6.85 9.23
C GLN A 122 -25.17 5.38 9.37
N HIS A 123 -26.42 5.05 9.10
CA HIS A 123 -26.91 3.67 9.10
C HIS A 123 -27.66 3.41 7.80
N GLY A 124 -27.22 2.44 7.04
CA GLY A 124 -27.85 2.17 5.75
C GLY A 124 -27.19 1.06 4.98
N VAL A 125 -27.47 1.02 3.70
CA VAL A 125 -26.93 0.03 2.77
C VAL A 125 -26.54 0.71 1.47
N ILE A 126 -25.31 0.50 1.05
CA ILE A 126 -24.85 0.76 -0.32
C ILE A 126 -25.22 -0.47 -1.16
N SER A 127 -25.79 -0.28 -2.34
CA SER A 127 -26.18 -1.37 -3.23
C SER A 127 -25.75 -1.08 -4.67
N PHE A 128 -25.13 -2.06 -5.30
CA PHE A 128 -25.09 -2.19 -6.75
C PHE A 128 -26.24 -3.08 -7.18
N ASN A 129 -27.08 -2.62 -8.11
CA ASN A 129 -28.22 -3.37 -8.62
C ASN A 129 -27.98 -3.96 -10.01
N ASN A 130 -27.10 -3.34 -10.79
CA ASN A 130 -26.65 -3.83 -12.10
C ASN A 130 -25.44 -2.97 -12.51
N ARG A 131 -24.25 -3.37 -12.08
CA ARG A 131 -23.05 -2.61 -12.38
C ARG A 131 -22.73 -2.65 -13.87
N ASP A 132 -22.43 -1.51 -14.45
CA ASP A 132 -21.91 -1.42 -15.80
C ASP A 132 -20.37 -1.49 -15.78
N ALA A 133 -19.79 -2.54 -16.34
CA ALA A 133 -18.35 -2.71 -16.44
C ALA A 133 -17.69 -1.64 -17.33
N ALA A 134 -18.40 -1.15 -18.34
CA ALA A 134 -17.87 -0.14 -19.25
C ALA A 134 -17.65 1.22 -18.56
N ALA A 135 -18.38 1.50 -17.49
CA ALA A 135 -18.20 2.73 -16.72
C ALA A 135 -16.85 2.78 -15.98
N ASN A 136 -16.31 1.60 -15.64
CA ASN A 136 -15.05 1.44 -14.89
C ASN A 136 -14.87 2.51 -13.79
N GLN A 137 -15.91 2.71 -12.96
CA GLN A 137 -15.99 3.79 -12.00
C GLN A 137 -15.68 3.27 -10.59
N ASP A 138 -14.81 3.98 -9.90
CA ASP A 138 -14.53 3.80 -8.48
C ASP A 138 -15.71 4.24 -7.60
N LEU A 139 -15.76 3.75 -6.38
CA LEU A 139 -16.74 4.10 -5.36
C LEU A 139 -16.03 4.36 -4.03
N VAL A 140 -16.14 5.57 -3.52
CA VAL A 140 -15.58 5.94 -2.22
C VAL A 140 -16.65 6.43 -1.25
N PHE A 141 -16.42 6.16 0.03
CA PHE A 141 -17.33 6.45 1.12
C PHE A 141 -16.61 7.14 2.27
N ALA A 142 -17.26 8.12 2.88
CA ALA A 142 -16.82 8.78 4.10
C ALA A 142 -17.97 9.01 5.07
N SER A 143 -17.65 9.18 6.34
CA SER A 143 -18.59 9.63 7.37
C SER A 143 -17.95 10.63 8.31
N ALA A 144 -18.76 11.49 8.90
CA ALA A 144 -18.34 12.44 9.91
C ALA A 144 -19.48 12.72 10.89
N SER A 145 -19.12 13.09 12.12
CA SER A 145 -20.10 13.48 13.14
C SER A 145 -19.65 14.75 13.85
N ARG A 146 -20.60 15.58 14.24
CA ARG A 146 -20.32 16.78 15.04
C ARG A 146 -21.43 17.04 16.05
N LYS A 147 -21.05 17.21 17.31
CA LYS A 147 -21.92 17.66 18.37
C LYS A 147 -21.78 19.17 18.55
N VAL A 148 -22.90 19.89 18.50
CA VAL A 148 -22.93 21.37 18.63
C VAL A 148 -23.53 21.71 19.99
N THR A 149 -22.68 22.03 20.96
CA THR A 149 -23.10 22.37 22.33
C THR A 149 -23.54 23.83 22.44
N GLU A 150 -22.88 24.72 21.70
CA GLU A 150 -23.13 26.16 21.69
C GLU A 150 -23.21 26.64 20.23
N ALA A 151 -24.01 27.69 19.98
CA ALA A 151 -24.06 28.28 18.66
C ALA A 151 -22.68 28.83 18.27
N PRO A 152 -22.15 28.50 17.08
CA PRO A 152 -20.88 29.04 16.63
C PRO A 152 -20.93 30.57 16.58
N THR A 153 -19.93 31.21 17.17
CA THR A 153 -19.77 32.68 17.17
C THR A 153 -18.81 33.18 16.10
N ALA A 154 -18.14 32.27 15.41
CA ALA A 154 -17.25 32.51 14.28
C ALA A 154 -17.49 31.40 13.24
N GLN A 155 -17.05 31.61 12.00
CA GLN A 155 -17.18 30.62 10.93
C GLN A 155 -16.60 29.27 11.38
N PRO A 156 -17.44 28.24 11.56
CA PRO A 156 -16.96 26.95 12.04
C PRO A 156 -16.14 26.26 10.94
N GLU A 157 -15.23 25.42 11.37
CA GLU A 157 -14.51 24.56 10.43
C GLU A 157 -15.50 23.72 9.61
N ALA A 158 -15.19 23.53 8.34
CA ALA A 158 -15.90 22.63 7.46
C ALA A 158 -15.93 21.20 8.00
N VAL A 159 -16.96 20.45 7.69
CA VAL A 159 -17.01 19.00 7.95
C VAL A 159 -16.00 18.33 7.04
N LYS A 160 -14.98 17.72 7.61
CA LYS A 160 -13.92 17.03 6.86
C LYS A 160 -14.32 15.57 6.62
N PHE A 161 -14.32 15.17 5.36
CA PHE A 161 -14.55 13.81 4.94
C PHE A 161 -13.24 13.15 4.55
N THR A 162 -12.91 12.02 5.18
CA THR A 162 -11.83 11.13 4.75
C THR A 162 -12.48 9.97 4.01
N PHE A 163 -12.34 9.95 2.70
CA PHE A 163 -12.93 8.94 1.84
C PHE A 163 -12.07 7.67 1.77
N ASN A 164 -12.72 6.53 1.78
CA ASN A 164 -12.12 5.22 1.62
C ASN A 164 -12.76 4.50 0.44
N HIS A 165 -11.98 3.70 -0.28
CA HIS A 165 -12.44 2.93 -1.43
C HIS A 165 -13.32 1.74 -1.00
N MET A 166 -14.41 1.52 -1.73
CA MET A 166 -15.40 0.48 -1.41
C MET A 166 -15.30 -0.74 -2.36
N LEU A 167 -14.63 -0.60 -3.48
CA LEU A 167 -14.38 -1.66 -4.46
C LEU A 167 -12.97 -2.24 -4.32
N SER A 168 -12.70 -3.34 -5.02
CA SER A 168 -11.34 -3.78 -5.33
C SER A 168 -10.91 -3.20 -6.68
N ARG A 169 -9.63 -2.88 -6.80
CA ARG A 169 -9.01 -2.47 -8.06
C ARG A 169 -8.12 -3.60 -8.58
N VAL A 170 -8.29 -4.00 -9.82
CA VAL A 170 -7.65 -5.17 -10.41
C VAL A 170 -7.00 -4.81 -11.74
N ARG A 171 -5.81 -5.33 -12.00
CA ARG A 171 -5.16 -5.35 -13.31
C ARG A 171 -4.51 -6.69 -13.58
N PHE A 172 -4.21 -6.95 -14.85
CA PHE A 172 -3.41 -8.08 -15.30
C PHE A 172 -2.02 -7.62 -15.73
N SER A 173 -1.00 -8.42 -15.41
CA SER A 173 0.38 -8.21 -15.84
C SER A 173 0.95 -9.50 -16.41
N PHE A 174 1.50 -9.43 -17.60
CA PHE A 174 2.08 -10.55 -18.31
C PHE A 174 3.59 -10.36 -18.48
N ALA A 175 4.37 -11.41 -18.31
CA ALA A 175 5.80 -11.41 -18.56
C ALA A 175 6.13 -12.34 -19.73
N ASN A 176 7.10 -11.94 -20.56
CA ASN A 176 7.61 -12.76 -21.65
C ASN A 176 8.75 -13.66 -21.14
N GLY A 177 8.47 -14.94 -20.96
CA GLY A 177 9.40 -15.99 -20.55
C GLY A 177 9.88 -16.90 -21.67
N PHE A 178 9.64 -16.56 -22.94
CA PHE A 178 10.11 -17.34 -24.08
C PHE A 178 11.63 -17.39 -24.13
N GLN A 179 12.18 -18.60 -24.17
CA GLN A 179 13.62 -18.86 -24.18
C GLN A 179 14.18 -19.23 -25.53
N SER A 180 13.31 -19.36 -26.56
CA SER A 180 13.74 -19.78 -27.88
C SER A 180 14.71 -18.81 -28.54
N ALA A 181 15.67 -19.33 -29.28
CA ALA A 181 16.72 -18.58 -29.96
C ALA A 181 16.22 -17.61 -31.06
N GLY A 182 14.91 -17.50 -31.24
CA GLY A 182 14.28 -16.74 -32.30
C GLY A 182 13.76 -15.36 -31.91
N ASN A 183 14.05 -14.85 -30.72
CA ASN A 183 13.56 -13.53 -30.27
C ASN A 183 12.04 -13.37 -30.41
N ILE A 184 11.27 -14.17 -29.67
CA ILE A 184 9.82 -14.10 -29.71
C ILE A 184 9.33 -12.86 -28.96
N GLN A 185 8.56 -12.05 -29.65
CA GLN A 185 7.78 -10.94 -29.11
C GLN A 185 6.36 -11.42 -28.89
N LEU A 186 5.67 -10.89 -27.89
CA LEU A 186 4.26 -11.20 -27.69
C LEU A 186 3.44 -9.94 -27.41
N ALA A 187 2.20 -9.99 -27.87
CA ALA A 187 1.16 -9.07 -27.48
C ALA A 187 0.07 -9.88 -26.78
N VAL A 188 -0.53 -9.30 -25.75
CA VAL A 188 -1.70 -9.88 -25.10
C VAL A 188 -2.89 -8.95 -25.33
N SER A 189 -4.00 -9.50 -25.77
CA SER A 189 -5.20 -8.76 -26.09
C SER A 189 -6.46 -9.49 -25.62
N ASN A 190 -7.60 -8.82 -25.69
CA ASN A 190 -8.89 -9.38 -25.30
C ASN A 190 -8.86 -10.00 -23.89
N VAL A 191 -8.22 -9.30 -22.94
CA VAL A 191 -8.15 -9.75 -21.56
C VAL A 191 -9.46 -9.44 -20.88
N HIS A 192 -10.19 -10.46 -20.45
CA HIS A 192 -11.49 -10.35 -19.81
C HIS A 192 -11.57 -11.18 -18.53
N ILE A 193 -12.29 -10.69 -17.54
CA ILE A 193 -12.98 -11.52 -16.57
C ILE A 193 -14.43 -11.60 -17.03
N THR A 194 -14.88 -12.78 -17.44
CA THR A 194 -16.20 -12.96 -18.11
C THR A 194 -17.34 -13.15 -17.11
N ASP A 195 -17.02 -13.34 -15.82
CA ASP A 195 -17.97 -13.75 -14.80
C ASP A 195 -17.82 -12.98 -13.47
N ALA A 196 -17.52 -11.68 -13.53
CA ALA A 196 -17.52 -10.82 -12.33
C ALA A 196 -18.93 -10.61 -11.77
N TYR A 197 -19.03 -10.21 -10.51
CA TYR A 197 -20.33 -9.91 -9.87
C TYR A 197 -20.87 -8.55 -10.33
N ALA A 198 -22.13 -8.54 -10.82
CA ALA A 198 -22.85 -7.33 -11.20
C ALA A 198 -23.64 -6.71 -10.03
N LYS A 199 -23.99 -7.51 -9.01
CA LYS A 199 -24.79 -7.09 -7.86
C LYS A 199 -24.12 -7.39 -6.53
N GLY A 200 -24.36 -6.53 -5.55
CA GLY A 200 -23.91 -6.71 -4.18
C GLY A 200 -24.41 -5.62 -3.27
N THR A 201 -24.35 -5.85 -1.97
CA THR A 201 -24.71 -4.90 -0.94
C THR A 201 -23.62 -4.76 0.10
N LEU A 202 -23.42 -3.53 0.61
CA LEU A 202 -22.49 -3.23 1.68
C LEU A 202 -23.24 -2.48 2.79
N ALA A 203 -23.35 -3.10 3.95
CA ALA A 203 -23.99 -2.47 5.11
C ALA A 203 -23.09 -1.37 5.69
N VAL A 204 -23.74 -0.31 6.19
CA VAL A 204 -23.10 0.78 6.92
C VAL A 204 -23.76 0.88 8.29
N GLU A 205 -22.97 0.79 9.35
CA GLU A 205 -23.43 0.93 10.74
C GLU A 205 -22.55 1.91 11.50
N ASN A 206 -23.15 2.91 12.13
CA ASN A 206 -22.45 3.99 12.84
C ASN A 206 -21.40 4.71 11.99
N GLY A 207 -21.69 4.90 10.70
CA GLY A 207 -20.76 5.52 9.74
C GLY A 207 -19.60 4.64 9.28
N ALA A 208 -19.55 3.37 9.72
CA ALA A 208 -18.54 2.42 9.30
C ALA A 208 -19.12 1.41 8.30
N PRO A 209 -18.58 1.32 7.07
CA PRO A 209 -18.92 0.26 6.13
C PRO A 209 -18.45 -1.11 6.64
N ALA A 210 -19.25 -2.14 6.41
CA ALA A 210 -18.88 -3.52 6.72
C ALA A 210 -17.56 -3.92 6.06
N ALA A 211 -16.86 -4.89 6.64
CA ALA A 211 -15.59 -5.36 6.10
C ALA A 211 -15.72 -5.99 4.70
N ALA A 212 -16.85 -6.66 4.45
CA ALA A 212 -17.10 -7.37 3.20
C ALA A 212 -18.45 -7.02 2.58
N TRP A 213 -18.51 -7.06 1.26
CA TRP A 213 -19.75 -7.05 0.51
C TRP A 213 -20.53 -8.36 0.71
N THR A 214 -21.85 -8.26 0.67
CA THR A 214 -22.78 -9.38 0.85
C THR A 214 -23.83 -9.38 -0.26
N ASN A 215 -24.67 -10.43 -0.30
CA ASN A 215 -25.70 -10.59 -1.33
C ASN A 215 -25.15 -10.47 -2.75
N LEU A 216 -23.95 -11.00 -2.96
CA LEU A 216 -23.32 -11.04 -4.28
C LEU A 216 -24.17 -11.89 -5.21
N ALA A 217 -24.50 -11.36 -6.39
CA ALA A 217 -25.38 -12.02 -7.37
C ALA A 217 -25.03 -11.59 -8.80
N GLU A 218 -25.60 -12.32 -9.75
CA GLU A 218 -25.37 -12.11 -11.19
C GLU A 218 -23.87 -12.10 -11.50
N LYS A 219 -23.26 -13.27 -11.30
CA LYS A 219 -21.85 -13.54 -11.63
C LYS A 219 -21.71 -13.79 -13.13
N ASN A 220 -21.99 -12.78 -13.94
CA ASN A 220 -21.97 -12.79 -15.40
C ASN A 220 -21.57 -11.45 -16.01
N LEU A 221 -20.96 -10.57 -15.22
CA LEU A 221 -20.46 -9.30 -15.70
C LEU A 221 -19.14 -9.52 -16.43
N ASP A 222 -19.12 -9.19 -17.72
CA ASP A 222 -17.92 -9.20 -18.54
C ASP A 222 -17.13 -7.90 -18.35
N VAL A 223 -15.94 -8.02 -17.79
CA VAL A 223 -15.02 -6.89 -17.54
C VAL A 223 -13.85 -6.99 -18.51
N ASN A 224 -13.81 -6.08 -19.47
CA ASN A 224 -12.79 -6.00 -20.50
C ASN A 224 -11.62 -5.12 -20.07
N PHE A 225 -10.46 -5.72 -19.82
CA PHE A 225 -9.22 -5.05 -19.46
C PHE A 225 -8.46 -4.47 -20.66
N GLY A 226 -9.03 -4.57 -21.84
CA GLY A 226 -8.50 -3.99 -23.07
C GLY A 226 -7.35 -4.76 -23.69
N VAL A 227 -6.58 -4.04 -24.48
CA VAL A 227 -5.38 -4.55 -25.15
C VAL A 227 -4.18 -4.20 -24.30
N VAL A 228 -3.46 -5.23 -23.90
CA VAL A 228 -2.12 -5.06 -23.35
C VAL A 228 -1.17 -4.97 -24.54
N ALA A 229 -1.11 -3.79 -25.17
CA ALA A 229 -0.34 -3.58 -26.38
C ALA A 229 1.16 -3.57 -26.09
N TYR A 230 1.88 -4.36 -26.85
CA TYR A 230 3.31 -4.28 -26.96
C TYR A 230 3.68 -3.32 -28.09
N ASP A 231 4.47 -2.27 -27.81
CA ASP A 231 4.99 -1.38 -28.83
C ASP A 231 6.19 -2.06 -29.51
N ASN A 232 5.97 -2.58 -30.72
CA ASN A 232 6.97 -3.24 -31.55
C ASN A 232 8.11 -2.30 -32.04
N SER A 233 7.95 -0.98 -31.91
CA SER A 233 8.82 -0.03 -32.63
C SER A 233 10.16 0.27 -31.94
N ALA A 234 10.39 -0.18 -30.71
CA ALA A 234 11.51 0.33 -29.92
C ALA A 234 12.33 -0.71 -29.13
N VAL A 235 12.15 -2.02 -29.32
CA VAL A 235 12.84 -3.02 -28.49
C VAL A 235 13.90 -3.77 -29.27
N GLU A 236 15.15 -3.51 -28.94
CA GLU A 236 16.26 -4.42 -29.20
C GLU A 236 16.05 -5.68 -28.34
N PHE A 237 15.78 -6.80 -28.99
CA PHE A 237 15.60 -8.07 -28.28
C PHE A 237 16.91 -8.59 -27.75
N LYS A 238 17.03 -8.71 -26.46
CA LYS A 238 18.15 -9.39 -25.83
C LYS A 238 17.98 -10.91 -25.94
N ALA A 239 19.07 -11.60 -26.23
CA ALA A 239 19.06 -13.06 -26.46
C ALA A 239 18.73 -13.88 -25.22
N ASN A 240 18.82 -13.27 -24.03
CA ASN A 240 18.59 -13.91 -22.74
C ASN A 240 17.19 -13.58 -22.21
N ALA A 241 16.42 -14.58 -21.81
CA ALA A 241 15.07 -14.40 -21.26
C ALA A 241 15.08 -13.51 -19.99
N ALA A 242 16.06 -13.64 -19.12
CA ALA A 242 16.22 -12.82 -17.92
C ALA A 242 16.45 -11.34 -18.27
N GLU A 243 17.24 -11.03 -19.30
CA GLU A 243 17.46 -9.66 -19.76
C GLU A 243 16.19 -9.06 -20.39
N ARG A 244 15.37 -9.85 -21.08
CA ARG A 244 14.07 -9.40 -21.62
C ARG A 244 13.07 -9.08 -20.52
N ILE A 245 13.07 -9.87 -19.47
CA ILE A 245 12.25 -9.63 -18.27
C ILE A 245 12.75 -8.40 -17.52
N ALA A 246 14.07 -8.22 -17.40
CA ALA A 246 14.71 -7.10 -16.70
C ALA A 246 14.54 -5.77 -17.41
N GLU A 247 14.53 -5.70 -18.73
CA GLU A 247 14.27 -4.46 -19.48
C GLU A 247 12.80 -3.99 -19.38
N GLY A 248 11.97 -4.73 -18.62
CA GLY A 248 10.81 -4.19 -17.91
C GLY A 248 9.74 -3.55 -18.75
N LYS A 249 9.48 -4.02 -19.98
CA LYS A 249 8.21 -3.68 -20.61
C LYS A 249 7.14 -4.66 -20.13
N LYS A 250 6.59 -4.35 -18.96
CA LYS A 250 5.40 -5.01 -18.47
C LYS A 250 4.27 -4.80 -19.46
N LEU A 251 3.75 -5.90 -19.92
CA LEU A 251 2.45 -5.95 -20.53
C LEU A 251 1.43 -5.92 -19.39
N SER A 252 1.02 -4.74 -18.95
CA SER A 252 0.01 -4.59 -17.91
C SER A 252 -1.23 -3.91 -18.48
N SER A 253 -2.39 -4.39 -18.08
CA SER A 253 -3.66 -3.74 -18.39
C SER A 253 -3.82 -2.45 -17.57
N GLU A 254 -4.80 -1.63 -17.93
CA GLU A 254 -5.35 -0.63 -17.03
C GLU A 254 -6.01 -1.32 -15.82
N TYR A 255 -6.24 -0.56 -14.75
CA TYR A 255 -6.98 -1.04 -13.61
C TYR A 255 -8.49 -0.97 -13.85
N PHE A 256 -9.18 -1.98 -13.35
CA PHE A 256 -10.63 -2.04 -13.33
C PHE A 256 -11.15 -2.31 -11.93
N TYR A 257 -12.33 -1.77 -11.64
CA TYR A 257 -12.96 -1.87 -10.32
C TYR A 257 -13.96 -3.00 -10.32
N LEU A 258 -13.85 -3.90 -9.34
CA LEU A 258 -14.75 -5.03 -9.15
C LEU A 258 -15.47 -4.93 -7.82
N ILE A 259 -16.69 -5.45 -7.73
CA ILE A 259 -17.34 -5.73 -6.44
C ILE A 259 -16.54 -6.87 -5.80
N PRO A 260 -15.89 -6.63 -4.63
CA PRO A 260 -15.01 -7.63 -4.05
C PRO A 260 -15.79 -8.78 -3.42
N ASN A 261 -15.24 -9.99 -3.53
CA ASN A 261 -15.64 -11.13 -2.73
C ASN A 261 -14.49 -11.52 -1.78
N ALA A 262 -14.71 -11.37 -0.49
CA ALA A 262 -13.71 -11.71 0.53
C ALA A 262 -13.48 -13.23 0.68
N GLU A 263 -14.39 -14.05 0.16
CA GLU A 263 -14.19 -15.49 0.06
C GLU A 263 -13.52 -15.83 -1.28
N ALA A 264 -12.63 -16.82 -1.25
CA ALA A 264 -11.99 -17.30 -2.48
C ALA A 264 -13.06 -17.77 -3.46
N THR A 265 -13.05 -17.16 -4.64
CA THR A 265 -13.97 -17.53 -5.72
C THR A 265 -13.18 -17.73 -7.01
N ALA A 266 -13.66 -18.62 -7.86
CA ALA A 266 -13.08 -18.81 -9.18
C ALA A 266 -13.70 -17.80 -10.15
N TYR A 267 -12.84 -17.10 -10.89
CA TYR A 267 -13.22 -16.24 -12.01
C TYR A 267 -12.71 -16.85 -13.30
N GLU A 268 -13.50 -16.77 -14.36
CA GLU A 268 -13.07 -17.16 -15.69
C GLU A 268 -12.35 -15.98 -16.35
N VAL A 269 -11.07 -16.20 -16.69
CA VAL A 269 -10.23 -15.22 -17.39
C VAL A 269 -9.98 -15.70 -18.81
N THR A 270 -10.32 -14.87 -19.81
CA THR A 270 -10.01 -15.13 -21.21
C THR A 270 -9.05 -14.08 -21.75
N PHE A 271 -8.15 -14.48 -22.64
CA PHE A 271 -7.23 -13.58 -23.34
C PHE A 271 -6.60 -14.25 -24.55
N ASP A 272 -6.11 -13.42 -25.48
CA ASP A 272 -5.38 -13.86 -26.66
C ASP A 272 -3.90 -13.49 -26.53
N VAL A 273 -3.03 -14.41 -26.92
CA VAL A 273 -1.58 -14.21 -27.00
C VAL A 273 -1.14 -14.28 -28.45
N THR A 274 -0.69 -13.18 -29.02
CA THR A 274 -0.14 -13.13 -30.38
C THR A 274 1.39 -13.14 -30.30
N LEU A 275 2.01 -14.08 -31.00
CA LEU A 275 3.45 -14.22 -31.09
C LEU A 275 3.98 -13.54 -32.35
N PHE A 276 5.09 -12.80 -32.19
CA PHE A 276 5.79 -12.19 -33.31
C PHE A 276 7.25 -12.63 -33.32
N GLN A 277 7.83 -12.73 -34.50
CA GLN A 277 9.26 -12.90 -34.71
C GLN A 277 9.75 -11.86 -35.72
N ALA A 278 10.76 -11.09 -35.32
CA ALA A 278 11.27 -9.97 -36.14
C ALA A 278 10.15 -9.01 -36.60
N GLY A 279 9.12 -8.77 -35.77
CA GLY A 279 8.00 -7.91 -36.09
C GLY A 279 6.92 -8.53 -37.00
N VAL A 280 7.06 -9.80 -37.36
CA VAL A 280 6.08 -10.55 -38.17
C VAL A 280 5.26 -11.46 -37.24
N GLU A 281 3.94 -11.37 -37.32
CA GLU A 281 3.04 -12.28 -36.62
C GLU A 281 3.29 -13.73 -37.05
N ILE A 282 3.47 -14.61 -36.06
CA ILE A 282 3.69 -16.05 -36.30
C ILE A 282 2.37 -16.80 -36.08
N ASP A 283 1.74 -16.55 -34.92
CA ASP A 283 0.56 -17.25 -34.48
C ASP A 283 -0.19 -16.47 -33.40
N THR A 284 -1.47 -16.84 -33.17
CA THR A 284 -2.30 -16.30 -32.09
C THR A 284 -3.03 -17.43 -31.37
N TYR A 285 -2.91 -17.49 -30.06
CA TYR A 285 -3.50 -18.50 -29.20
C TYR A 285 -4.49 -17.84 -28.22
N SER A 286 -5.71 -18.43 -28.18
CA SER A 286 -6.75 -18.00 -27.24
C SER A 286 -6.73 -18.87 -25.97
N HIS A 287 -6.77 -18.26 -24.82
CA HIS A 287 -6.71 -18.94 -23.53
C HIS A 287 -7.97 -18.67 -22.70
N THR A 288 -8.41 -19.69 -21.99
CA THR A 288 -9.40 -19.59 -20.90
C THR A 288 -8.80 -20.22 -19.67
N VAL A 289 -8.66 -19.45 -18.59
CA VAL A 289 -7.98 -19.84 -17.36
C VAL A 289 -8.87 -19.53 -16.17
N GLU A 290 -8.96 -20.47 -15.22
CA GLU A 290 -9.61 -20.22 -13.95
C GLU A 290 -8.66 -19.46 -12.99
N LEU A 291 -9.11 -18.33 -12.49
CA LEU A 291 -8.44 -17.52 -11.49
C LEU A 291 -9.16 -17.66 -10.15
N ALA A 292 -8.63 -18.42 -9.21
CA ALA A 292 -9.17 -18.51 -7.86
C ALA A 292 -8.52 -17.45 -6.95
N CYS A 293 -9.31 -16.46 -6.52
CA CYS A 293 -8.81 -15.43 -5.61
C CYS A 293 -9.90 -14.90 -4.68
N ALA A 294 -9.47 -14.38 -3.52
CA ALA A 294 -10.29 -13.57 -2.62
C ALA A 294 -9.90 -12.10 -2.80
N MET A 295 -10.89 -11.22 -2.86
CA MET A 295 -10.69 -9.78 -3.02
C MET A 295 -11.35 -9.04 -1.86
N ASN A 296 -10.62 -8.09 -1.28
CA ASN A 296 -11.11 -7.24 -0.20
C ASN A 296 -11.36 -5.82 -0.70
N ARG A 297 -12.36 -5.14 -0.15
CA ARG A 297 -12.63 -3.74 -0.48
C ARG A 297 -11.43 -2.85 -0.13
N GLY A 298 -11.20 -1.83 -0.93
CA GLY A 298 -10.09 -0.89 -0.74
C GLY A 298 -8.71 -1.50 -0.98
N VAL A 299 -8.63 -2.65 -1.66
CA VAL A 299 -7.37 -3.32 -1.98
C VAL A 299 -7.17 -3.37 -3.49
N SER A 300 -5.95 -3.09 -3.92
CA SER A 300 -5.49 -3.19 -5.31
C SER A 300 -4.86 -4.56 -5.54
N TYR A 301 -5.15 -5.18 -6.66
CA TYR A 301 -4.62 -6.50 -7.03
C TYR A 301 -3.91 -6.42 -8.38
N ASP A 302 -2.70 -6.94 -8.44
CA ASP A 302 -1.96 -7.20 -9.67
C ASP A 302 -1.95 -8.72 -9.92
N ILE A 303 -2.61 -9.16 -10.97
CA ILE A 303 -2.74 -10.56 -11.36
C ILE A 303 -1.69 -10.85 -12.41
N LYS A 304 -0.68 -11.64 -12.04
CA LYS A 304 0.55 -11.83 -12.82
C LYS A 304 0.67 -13.23 -13.37
N THR A 305 1.18 -13.34 -14.60
CA THR A 305 1.61 -14.63 -15.17
C THR A 305 2.79 -14.44 -16.10
N THR A 306 3.56 -15.52 -16.29
CA THR A 306 4.65 -15.59 -17.27
C THR A 306 4.25 -16.51 -18.41
N LEU A 307 4.29 -15.99 -19.63
CA LEU A 307 4.00 -16.73 -20.85
C LEU A 307 5.28 -17.30 -21.45
N THR A 308 5.26 -18.58 -21.75
CA THR A 308 6.42 -19.36 -22.23
C THR A 308 6.00 -20.26 -23.40
N GLU A 309 6.96 -20.85 -24.09
CA GLU A 309 6.70 -21.86 -25.13
C GLU A 309 5.87 -23.06 -24.63
N LYS A 310 5.92 -23.32 -23.31
CA LYS A 310 5.29 -24.50 -22.71
C LYS A 310 3.85 -24.30 -22.33
N ASN A 311 3.40 -23.06 -22.14
CA ASN A 311 2.05 -22.76 -21.68
C ASN A 311 1.23 -21.90 -22.65
N THR A 312 1.77 -21.53 -23.83
CA THR A 312 1.13 -20.60 -24.78
C THR A 312 0.73 -21.26 -26.08
N SER A 313 1.29 -22.42 -26.46
CA SER A 313 0.97 -23.11 -27.72
C SER A 313 -0.20 -24.11 -27.56
N ASP A 314 -0.78 -24.54 -28.66
CA ASP A 314 -1.84 -25.60 -28.70
C ASP A 314 -1.38 -26.93 -28.09
N GLU A 315 -0.08 -27.19 -28.05
CA GLU A 315 0.53 -28.32 -27.34
C GLU A 315 0.81 -27.99 -25.88
N VAL A 316 -0.20 -27.48 -25.15
CA VAL A 316 -0.04 -27.03 -23.75
C VAL A 316 0.49 -28.18 -22.88
N ILE A 317 1.76 -28.08 -22.48
CA ILE A 317 2.42 -29.04 -21.57
C ILE A 317 2.20 -28.62 -20.12
N TYR A 318 2.05 -27.33 -19.85
CA TYR A 318 1.84 -26.76 -18.52
C TYR A 318 0.67 -25.77 -18.53
N PRO A 319 -0.15 -25.73 -17.50
CA PRO A 319 -1.21 -24.72 -17.37
C PRO A 319 -0.62 -23.32 -17.23
N ILE A 320 -1.38 -22.33 -17.66
CA ILE A 320 -1.12 -20.93 -17.29
C ILE A 320 -1.62 -20.75 -15.87
N GLU A 321 -0.72 -20.38 -14.97
CA GLU A 321 -1.04 -20.09 -13.57
C GLU A 321 -0.90 -18.61 -13.32
N PHE A 322 -1.90 -18.03 -12.65
CA PHE A 322 -1.86 -16.65 -12.20
C PHE A 322 -1.38 -16.56 -10.74
N THR A 323 -0.49 -15.63 -10.49
CA THR A 323 -0.14 -15.18 -9.13
C THR A 323 -0.90 -13.91 -8.82
N VAL A 324 -1.64 -13.89 -7.72
CA VAL A 324 -2.38 -12.72 -7.25
C VAL A 324 -1.58 -12.02 -6.16
N GLU A 325 -1.16 -10.80 -6.42
CA GLU A 325 -0.49 -9.96 -5.44
C GLU A 325 -1.44 -8.87 -4.97
N ALA A 326 -1.72 -8.85 -3.65
CA ALA A 326 -2.40 -7.74 -3.03
C ALA A 326 -1.41 -6.58 -2.89
N VAL A 327 -1.67 -5.49 -3.58
CA VAL A 327 -0.95 -4.24 -3.41
C VAL A 327 -1.68 -3.48 -2.30
N ASN A 328 -1.14 -3.51 -1.10
CA ASN A 328 -1.69 -2.77 0.04
C ASN A 328 -1.55 -1.27 -0.24
N ASN A 329 -2.66 -0.56 -0.07
CA ASN A 329 -2.89 0.84 -0.43
C ASN A 329 -3.01 1.07 -1.95
N TRP A 330 -3.99 1.88 -2.32
CA TRP A 330 -4.20 2.34 -3.69
C TRP A 330 -3.07 3.28 -4.16
N GLU A 331 -1.92 3.26 -3.48
CA GLU A 331 -0.73 3.96 -3.91
C GLU A 331 -0.33 3.49 -5.30
N GLU A 332 -0.03 4.44 -6.16
CA GLU A 332 0.64 4.12 -7.41
C GLU A 332 1.94 3.39 -7.10
N TYR A 333 1.93 2.11 -7.36
CA TYR A 333 3.15 1.46 -7.72
C TYR A 333 3.47 1.91 -9.17
N ASN A 334 4.07 3.07 -9.29
CA ASN A 334 4.87 3.44 -10.46
C ASN A 334 6.20 2.69 -10.45
N GLU A 335 6.24 1.56 -9.78
CA GLU A 335 7.32 0.64 -9.97
C GLU A 335 7.01 -0.17 -11.23
N VAL A 336 7.82 0.05 -12.21
CA VAL A 336 8.39 -1.04 -12.97
C VAL A 336 8.73 -2.09 -11.91
N VAL A 337 7.89 -3.12 -11.68
CA VAL A 337 8.25 -4.24 -10.81
C VAL A 337 9.44 -4.84 -11.51
N ASP A 338 10.58 -4.48 -10.99
CA ASP A 338 11.85 -5.01 -11.40
C ASP A 338 11.76 -6.52 -11.21
N ALA A 339 11.66 -7.24 -12.32
CA ALA A 339 11.52 -8.70 -12.28
C ALA A 339 12.69 -9.34 -11.54
N GLU A 340 13.88 -8.71 -11.60
CA GLU A 340 15.05 -9.16 -10.86
C GLU A 340 14.91 -8.84 -9.37
N GLU A 341 14.35 -7.69 -8.99
CA GLU A 341 14.04 -7.40 -7.60
C GLU A 341 12.96 -8.36 -7.08
N THR A 342 11.94 -8.66 -7.87
CA THR A 342 10.92 -9.66 -7.51
C THR A 342 11.53 -11.04 -7.35
N ALA A 343 12.41 -11.45 -8.27
CA ALA A 343 13.12 -12.72 -8.16
C ALA A 343 14.03 -12.76 -6.92
N LEU A 344 14.75 -11.66 -6.64
CA LEU A 344 15.55 -11.47 -5.44
C LEU A 344 14.69 -11.59 -4.18
N ARG A 345 13.56 -10.90 -4.10
CA ARG A 345 12.62 -10.94 -2.96
C ARG A 345 12.06 -12.34 -2.75
N ASN A 346 11.62 -13.01 -3.81
CA ASN A 346 11.08 -14.36 -3.74
C ASN A 346 12.14 -15.40 -3.32
N ALA A 347 13.35 -15.30 -3.85
CA ALA A 347 14.44 -16.19 -3.46
C ALA A 347 14.82 -16.00 -1.99
N LEU A 348 14.86 -14.79 -1.49
CA LEU A 348 15.14 -14.51 -0.08
C LEU A 348 13.98 -14.92 0.84
N LEU A 349 12.75 -14.70 0.42
CA LEU A 349 11.56 -15.04 1.19
C LEU A 349 11.38 -16.57 1.36
N ASN A 350 11.65 -17.34 0.31
CA ASN A 350 11.37 -18.78 0.24
C ASN A 350 12.60 -19.68 0.44
N GLY A 351 13.79 -19.09 0.48
CA GLY A 351 15.07 -19.81 0.54
C GLY A 351 15.64 -20.08 -0.86
N GLY A 352 16.84 -19.60 -1.10
CA GLY A 352 17.55 -19.77 -2.35
C GLY A 352 18.86 -19.00 -2.38
N GLU A 353 19.62 -19.16 -3.44
CA GLU A 353 20.88 -18.44 -3.68
C GLU A 353 20.67 -17.45 -4.82
N VAL A 354 21.04 -16.18 -4.58
CA VAL A 354 21.00 -15.10 -5.56
C VAL A 354 22.38 -14.47 -5.66
N THR A 355 22.85 -14.28 -6.89
CA THR A 355 24.01 -13.45 -7.21
C THR A 355 23.52 -12.17 -7.85
N LEU A 356 23.91 -11.01 -7.32
CA LEU A 356 23.52 -9.73 -7.91
C LEU A 356 24.26 -9.53 -9.24
N GLU A 357 23.50 -9.16 -10.27
CA GLU A 357 24.05 -8.80 -11.58
C GLU A 357 24.02 -7.29 -11.82
N ARG A 358 23.39 -6.54 -10.93
CA ARG A 358 23.25 -5.09 -10.93
C ARG A 358 22.98 -4.51 -9.55
N ASN A 359 22.95 -3.20 -9.48
CA ASN A 359 22.58 -2.44 -8.28
C ASN A 359 21.06 -2.40 -8.08
N PHE A 360 20.63 -2.40 -6.82
CA PHE A 360 19.22 -2.28 -6.44
C PHE A 360 18.99 -1.07 -5.52
N VAL A 361 17.92 -0.32 -5.80
CA VAL A 361 17.33 0.62 -4.86
C VAL A 361 15.98 0.06 -4.47
N ILE A 362 15.80 -0.29 -3.19
CA ILE A 362 14.60 -0.96 -2.70
C ILE A 362 13.77 -0.02 -1.84
N SER A 363 12.47 0.01 -2.06
CA SER A 363 11.51 0.84 -1.32
C SER A 363 10.95 0.14 -0.08
N GLU A 364 11.20 -1.18 0.05
CA GLU A 364 10.79 -1.98 1.20
C GLU A 364 11.87 -3.01 1.57
N PRO A 365 11.95 -3.47 2.83
CA PRO A 365 12.94 -4.45 3.26
C PRO A 365 12.92 -5.73 2.42
N LEU A 366 14.11 -6.29 2.16
CA LEU A 366 14.25 -7.66 1.69
C LEU A 366 14.01 -8.61 2.87
N VAL A 367 12.90 -9.34 2.83
CA VAL A 367 12.48 -10.21 3.92
C VAL A 367 12.99 -11.63 3.69
N VAL A 368 13.66 -12.20 4.71
CA VAL A 368 13.92 -13.64 4.76
C VAL A 368 12.86 -14.30 5.61
N GLY A 369 12.06 -15.17 5.00
CA GLY A 369 10.89 -15.78 5.63
C GLY A 369 11.26 -16.81 6.70
N ALA A 370 10.26 -17.20 7.49
CA ALA A 370 10.43 -18.23 8.51
C ALA A 370 10.81 -19.58 7.88
N GLY A 371 11.95 -20.15 8.31
CA GLY A 371 12.47 -21.41 7.79
C GLY A 371 13.19 -21.33 6.44
N ALA A 372 13.20 -20.16 5.79
CA ALA A 372 13.95 -19.94 4.57
C ALA A 372 15.46 -19.97 4.84
N LYS A 373 16.22 -20.55 3.91
CA LYS A 373 17.69 -20.53 3.91
C LYS A 373 18.16 -19.83 2.65
N SER A 374 18.57 -18.59 2.80
CA SER A 374 18.84 -17.69 1.70
C SER A 374 20.31 -17.28 1.68
N VAL A 375 20.88 -17.22 0.48
CA VAL A 375 22.24 -16.76 0.23
C VAL A 375 22.20 -15.63 -0.76
N ILE A 376 22.87 -14.52 -0.45
CA ILE A 376 23.08 -13.45 -1.39
C ILE A 376 24.58 -13.22 -1.63
N ASN A 377 24.97 -13.21 -2.89
CA ASN A 377 26.30 -12.88 -3.36
C ASN A 377 26.25 -11.48 -3.95
N LEU A 378 26.89 -10.51 -3.32
CA LEU A 378 26.85 -9.10 -3.71
C LEU A 378 27.53 -8.82 -5.05
N ASN A 379 28.56 -9.61 -5.41
CA ASN A 379 29.22 -9.57 -6.72
C ASN A 379 29.67 -8.16 -7.18
N GLY A 380 30.09 -7.32 -6.25
CA GLY A 380 30.52 -5.93 -6.52
C GLY A 380 29.37 -4.91 -6.65
N HIS A 381 28.12 -5.34 -6.50
CA HIS A 381 26.94 -4.48 -6.61
C HIS A 381 26.47 -3.95 -5.27
N TYR A 382 25.55 -2.95 -5.30
CA TYR A 382 24.99 -2.42 -4.08
C TYR A 382 23.47 -2.67 -3.98
N ILE A 383 23.01 -2.70 -2.72
CA ILE A 383 21.60 -2.58 -2.34
C ILE A 383 21.46 -1.33 -1.49
N SER A 384 20.66 -0.36 -1.94
CA SER A 384 20.32 0.84 -1.20
C SER A 384 18.85 0.81 -0.81
N ALA A 385 18.56 0.82 0.49
CA ALA A 385 17.19 0.84 0.99
C ALA A 385 16.72 2.28 1.18
N ASP A 386 15.56 2.61 0.61
CA ASP A 386 14.84 3.86 0.84
C ASP A 386 13.99 3.77 2.12
N THR A 387 13.30 4.85 2.46
CA THR A 387 12.38 4.89 3.60
C THR A 387 11.08 4.16 3.30
N PHE A 388 10.59 3.41 4.26
CA PHE A 388 9.30 2.72 4.15
C PHE A 388 8.40 2.99 5.37
N LEU A 389 7.12 2.64 5.23
CA LEU A 389 6.14 2.75 6.31
C LEU A 389 6.13 1.44 7.12
N TYR A 390 6.71 1.46 8.32
CA TYR A 390 6.65 0.30 9.20
C TYR A 390 5.20 0.02 9.63
N PRO A 391 4.75 -1.25 9.66
CA PRO A 391 3.39 -1.61 10.04
C PRO A 391 2.97 -1.03 11.39
N GLY A 392 1.93 -0.21 11.39
CA GLY A 392 1.41 0.50 12.57
C GLY A 392 1.92 1.93 12.75
N ASN A 393 2.87 2.39 11.95
CA ASN A 393 3.31 3.78 11.91
C ASN A 393 2.44 4.62 10.95
N THR A 394 2.49 5.93 11.10
CA THR A 394 1.78 6.90 10.23
C THR A 394 2.72 7.74 9.37
N VAL A 395 4.03 7.56 9.56
CA VAL A 395 5.09 8.31 8.87
C VAL A 395 6.16 7.33 8.42
N LYS A 396 6.70 7.53 7.21
CA LYS A 396 7.86 6.78 6.70
C LYS A 396 9.13 7.29 7.41
N GLU A 397 9.55 6.61 8.46
CA GLU A 397 10.74 6.95 9.24
C GLU A 397 11.68 5.75 9.46
N ASP A 398 11.43 4.65 8.72
CA ASP A 398 12.15 3.39 8.78
C ASP A 398 12.84 3.11 7.43
N SER A 399 14.05 2.57 7.46
CA SER A 399 14.80 2.11 6.29
C SER A 399 15.59 0.87 6.67
N TYR A 400 15.15 -0.31 6.20
CA TYR A 400 15.84 -1.58 6.44
C TYR A 400 16.21 -2.22 5.11
N ALA A 401 17.47 -2.68 4.96
CA ALA A 401 17.82 -3.43 3.76
C ALA A 401 17.42 -4.90 3.89
N PHE A 402 17.78 -5.57 4.99
CA PHE A 402 17.41 -6.96 5.25
C PHE A 402 16.67 -7.12 6.57
N TRP A 403 15.55 -7.83 6.50
CA TRP A 403 14.76 -8.22 7.67
C TRP A 403 14.64 -9.73 7.75
N VAL A 404 15.42 -10.35 8.64
CA VAL A 404 15.48 -11.81 8.82
C VAL A 404 14.57 -12.21 9.97
N LYS A 405 13.41 -12.77 9.63
CA LYS A 405 12.35 -13.12 10.57
C LYS A 405 12.62 -14.46 11.26
N ASN A 406 11.85 -14.73 12.30
CA ASN A 406 11.98 -15.90 13.16
C ASN A 406 12.14 -17.21 12.36
N GLY A 407 13.27 -17.89 12.57
CA GLY A 407 13.61 -19.16 11.91
C GLY A 407 14.19 -19.02 10.50
N GLY A 408 14.28 -17.82 9.92
CA GLY A 408 14.97 -17.56 8.67
C GLY A 408 16.50 -17.57 8.84
N GLU A 409 17.23 -17.96 7.80
CA GLU A 409 18.70 -17.96 7.75
C GLU A 409 19.15 -17.17 6.51
N LEU A 410 19.99 -16.14 6.70
CA LEU A 410 20.58 -15.34 5.64
C LEU A 410 22.10 -15.43 5.66
N THR A 411 22.71 -15.69 4.50
CA THR A 411 24.15 -15.56 4.29
C THR A 411 24.44 -14.47 3.27
N ILE A 412 25.31 -13.53 3.62
CA ILE A 412 25.73 -12.40 2.75
C ILE A 412 27.21 -12.62 2.39
N ASN A 413 27.50 -12.71 1.10
CA ASN A 413 28.83 -12.99 0.58
C ASN A 413 29.32 -11.90 -0.40
N GLY A 414 30.63 -11.84 -0.57
CA GLY A 414 31.30 -11.12 -1.63
C GLY A 414 31.53 -9.63 -1.32
N GLU A 415 32.11 -8.94 -2.29
CA GLU A 415 32.28 -7.50 -2.29
C GLU A 415 31.01 -6.83 -2.79
N GLY A 416 30.72 -5.63 -2.31
CA GLY A 416 29.52 -4.85 -2.63
C GLY A 416 29.13 -3.98 -1.46
N GLU A 417 28.05 -3.22 -1.59
CA GLU A 417 27.60 -2.29 -0.55
C GLU A 417 26.12 -2.50 -0.21
N ILE A 418 25.81 -2.44 1.08
CA ILE A 418 24.44 -2.40 1.61
C ILE A 418 24.29 -1.10 2.38
N SER A 419 23.37 -0.25 1.92
CA SER A 419 23.15 1.08 2.51
C SER A 419 21.68 1.32 2.82
N THR A 420 21.42 2.25 3.75
CA THR A 420 20.09 2.66 4.17
C THR A 420 19.95 4.18 4.19
N ALA A 421 18.72 4.67 4.04
CA ALA A 421 18.40 6.09 3.93
C ALA A 421 18.66 6.87 5.24
N ASP A 422 18.77 8.20 5.12
CA ASP A 422 18.83 9.14 6.24
C ASP A 422 17.44 9.30 6.86
N CYS A 423 17.15 8.49 7.85
CA CYS A 423 15.88 8.48 8.57
C CYS A 423 16.07 8.06 10.03
N LYS A 424 15.01 8.11 10.81
CA LYS A 424 15.06 7.86 12.25
C LYS A 424 15.46 6.43 12.62
N TYR A 425 15.02 5.44 11.86
CA TYR A 425 15.33 4.02 12.09
C TYR A 425 15.96 3.41 10.84
N SER A 426 17.28 3.44 10.78
CA SER A 426 18.07 3.07 9.61
C SER A 426 18.91 1.83 9.92
N ILE A 427 18.46 0.63 9.51
CA ILE A 427 19.05 -0.66 9.86
C ILE A 427 19.45 -1.44 8.60
N ALA A 428 20.73 -1.64 8.36
CA ALA A 428 21.14 -2.42 7.19
C ALA A 428 20.74 -3.89 7.30
N VAL A 429 20.89 -4.51 8.49
CA VAL A 429 20.47 -5.91 8.70
C VAL A 429 19.81 -6.07 10.06
N TRP A 430 18.56 -6.48 10.07
CA TRP A 430 17.82 -6.82 11.29
C TRP A 430 17.59 -8.33 11.40
N ALA A 431 18.27 -8.98 12.37
CA ALA A 431 18.01 -10.36 12.76
C ALA A 431 16.93 -10.39 13.86
N GLN A 432 15.66 -10.50 13.47
CA GLN A 432 14.52 -10.61 14.38
C GLN A 432 14.12 -12.10 14.56
N GLY A 433 14.80 -12.79 15.43
CA GLY A 433 14.58 -14.23 15.65
C GLY A 433 15.15 -15.13 14.55
N GLY A 434 15.84 -14.56 13.57
CA GLY A 434 16.52 -15.27 12.49
C GLY A 434 18.02 -15.37 12.70
N LYS A 435 18.71 -16.03 11.78
CA LYS A 435 20.17 -16.17 11.75
C LYS A 435 20.76 -15.44 10.56
N VAL A 436 21.82 -14.68 10.80
CA VAL A 436 22.56 -13.97 9.75
C VAL A 436 24.04 -14.35 9.80
N THR A 437 24.63 -14.67 8.65
CA THR A 437 26.07 -14.85 8.47
C THR A 437 26.58 -13.85 7.47
N ILE A 438 27.51 -12.99 7.86
CA ILE A 438 28.13 -11.97 7.02
C ILE A 438 29.58 -12.40 6.74
N ASN A 439 29.88 -12.72 5.49
CA ASN A 439 31.21 -13.13 5.06
C ASN A 439 31.99 -11.98 4.35
N GLY A 440 31.28 -10.93 3.91
CA GLY A 440 31.87 -9.80 3.21
C GLY A 440 30.87 -8.66 3.03
N GLY A 441 31.21 -7.70 2.20
CA GLY A 441 30.41 -6.52 1.90
C GLY A 441 30.74 -5.32 2.80
N LYS A 442 30.33 -4.15 2.33
CA LYS A 442 30.38 -2.89 3.08
C LYS A 442 28.95 -2.52 3.50
N PHE A 443 28.79 -2.19 4.77
CA PHE A 443 27.51 -1.83 5.36
C PHE A 443 27.57 -0.38 5.82
N THR A 444 26.60 0.43 5.35
CA THR A 444 26.51 1.85 5.70
C THR A 444 25.08 2.21 6.08
N ASN A 445 24.91 3.18 6.98
CA ASN A 445 23.63 3.84 7.19
C ASN A 445 23.83 5.36 7.20
N ALA A 446 22.82 6.10 6.75
CA ALA A 446 22.86 7.56 6.70
C ALA A 446 22.10 8.20 7.89
N GLY A 447 21.24 7.46 8.56
CA GLY A 447 20.38 7.95 9.63
C GLY A 447 21.09 8.13 10.97
N GLU A 448 20.74 9.20 11.69
CA GLU A 448 21.34 9.55 12.98
C GLU A 448 20.86 8.68 14.15
N GLY A 449 19.79 7.92 13.98
CA GLY A 449 19.02 7.31 15.06
C GLY A 449 19.07 5.80 15.12
N SER A 450 20.04 5.10 14.50
CA SER A 450 19.83 3.69 14.25
C SER A 450 21.06 2.80 14.28
N ASP A 451 20.81 1.52 14.31
CA ASP A 451 21.78 0.45 14.38
C ASP A 451 22.09 -0.09 13.00
N LEU A 452 23.36 -0.26 12.66
CA LEU A 452 23.72 -0.81 11.35
C LEU A 452 23.38 -2.31 11.26
N ILE A 453 23.76 -3.09 12.27
CA ILE A 453 23.43 -4.52 12.43
C ILE A 453 22.72 -4.70 13.77
N TYR A 454 21.48 -5.15 13.74
CA TYR A 454 20.63 -5.31 14.91
C TYR A 454 20.16 -6.74 15.13
N ALA A 455 20.29 -7.24 16.36
CA ALA A 455 19.82 -8.56 16.76
C ALA A 455 18.83 -8.48 17.92
N SER A 456 17.65 -9.11 17.73
CA SER A 456 16.56 -9.12 18.72
C SER A 456 15.75 -10.44 18.65
N ALA A 457 14.94 -10.72 19.64
CA ALA A 457 13.96 -11.81 19.66
C ALA A 457 14.56 -13.21 19.31
N ASN A 458 15.68 -13.59 19.94
CA ASN A 458 16.48 -14.78 19.62
C ASN A 458 17.18 -14.71 18.24
N GLY A 459 17.44 -13.54 17.71
CA GLY A 459 18.22 -13.36 16.49
C GLY A 459 19.72 -13.58 16.73
N HIS A 460 20.40 -14.22 15.77
CA HIS A 460 21.82 -14.52 15.85
C HIS A 460 22.55 -13.95 14.64
N VAL A 461 23.64 -13.22 14.87
CA VAL A 461 24.50 -12.71 13.81
C VAL A 461 25.92 -13.22 13.99
N VAL A 462 26.50 -13.77 12.91
CA VAL A 462 27.90 -14.18 12.81
C VAL A 462 28.57 -13.32 11.76
N ILE A 463 29.68 -12.67 12.10
CA ILE A 463 30.44 -11.81 11.21
C ILE A 463 31.83 -12.42 11.01
N ASN A 464 32.08 -12.91 9.80
CA ASN A 464 33.38 -13.47 9.39
C ASN A 464 34.24 -12.45 8.65
N GLY A 465 33.61 -11.41 8.07
CA GLY A 465 34.26 -10.35 7.29
C GLY A 465 33.34 -9.17 7.06
N GLY A 466 33.79 -8.24 6.22
CA GLY A 466 33.03 -7.03 5.86
C GLY A 466 33.53 -5.76 6.54
N GLU A 467 33.05 -4.62 6.03
CA GLU A 467 33.33 -3.29 6.55
C GLU A 467 32.03 -2.64 7.03
N PHE A 468 32.05 -2.07 8.25
CA PHE A 468 30.87 -1.54 8.91
C PHE A 468 31.09 -0.07 9.27
N VAL A 469 30.36 0.83 8.61
CA VAL A 469 30.49 2.28 8.74
C VAL A 469 29.13 2.88 9.09
N ALA A 470 28.88 3.13 10.36
CA ALA A 470 27.70 3.87 10.77
C ALA A 470 27.87 5.37 10.50
N CYS A 471 26.76 6.09 10.37
CA CYS A 471 26.74 7.54 10.17
C CYS A 471 27.57 8.27 11.24
N GLU A 472 28.46 9.18 10.83
CA GLU A 472 29.33 9.94 11.77
C GLU A 472 28.57 10.83 12.73
N LYS A 473 27.34 11.21 12.38
CA LYS A 473 26.44 11.98 13.25
C LYS A 473 25.84 11.14 14.38
N GLN A 474 26.02 9.82 14.35
CA GLN A 474 25.60 8.99 15.47
C GLN A 474 26.44 9.30 16.70
N ALA A 475 25.79 9.85 17.69
CA ALA A 475 26.41 10.38 18.92
C ALA A 475 27.02 9.32 19.83
N GLY A 476 27.11 8.08 19.45
CA GLY A 476 27.74 7.00 20.21
C GLY A 476 29.27 7.03 20.23
N VAL A 477 29.88 7.89 19.41
CA VAL A 477 31.34 7.98 19.27
C VAL A 477 32.02 8.57 20.50
N ASP A 478 31.34 9.40 21.27
CA ASP A 478 31.88 10.00 22.50
C ASP A 478 31.55 9.22 23.79
N GLY A 479 30.80 8.12 23.68
CA GLY A 479 30.39 7.28 24.81
C GLY A 479 29.30 7.85 25.70
N THR A 480 28.68 8.99 25.33
CA THR A 480 27.66 9.66 26.13
C THR A 480 26.22 9.29 25.73
N ASN A 481 26.01 8.81 24.51
CA ASN A 481 24.69 8.34 24.06
C ASN A 481 24.81 6.94 23.47
N GLN A 482 24.20 5.97 24.13
CA GLN A 482 24.29 4.54 23.81
C GLN A 482 23.21 4.05 22.82
N ALA A 483 22.38 4.94 22.31
CA ALA A 483 21.21 4.57 21.51
C ALA A 483 21.55 4.09 20.09
N TYR A 484 22.79 4.29 19.60
CA TYR A 484 23.13 4.08 18.21
C TYR A 484 24.47 3.38 18.06
N SER A 485 24.46 2.18 17.53
CA SER A 485 25.63 1.29 17.47
C SER A 485 25.85 0.73 16.09
N VAL A 486 27.10 0.54 15.70
CA VAL A 486 27.45 -0.24 14.50
C VAL A 486 26.91 -1.67 14.61
N LEU A 487 27.07 -2.28 15.79
CA LEU A 487 26.47 -3.56 16.15
C LEU A 487 25.63 -3.35 17.42
N ASN A 488 24.34 -3.66 17.35
CA ASN A 488 23.46 -3.55 18.50
C ASN A 488 22.78 -4.87 18.85
N LEU A 489 22.87 -5.22 20.12
CA LEU A 489 22.16 -6.33 20.72
C LEU A 489 21.09 -5.75 21.64
N LYS A 490 19.82 -6.10 21.40
CA LYS A 490 18.70 -5.56 22.17
C LYS A 490 18.86 -5.73 23.67
N GLY A 491 18.59 -4.68 24.44
CA GLY A 491 18.86 -4.62 25.87
C GLY A 491 18.07 -5.63 26.73
N ASP A 492 16.86 -5.96 26.33
CA ASP A 492 16.01 -6.99 26.96
C ASP A 492 16.29 -8.41 26.40
N ASN A 493 17.49 -8.64 25.96
CA ASN A 493 17.91 -9.80 25.20
C ASN A 493 17.55 -11.15 25.86
N THR A 494 16.66 -11.88 25.20
CA THR A 494 16.33 -13.27 25.51
C THR A 494 16.97 -14.17 24.46
N GLY A 495 18.25 -14.52 24.61
CA GLY A 495 18.93 -15.51 23.78
C GLY A 495 19.53 -15.01 22.47
N SER A 496 19.40 -13.73 22.08
CA SER A 496 20.06 -13.19 20.90
C SER A 496 21.57 -13.06 21.05
N SER A 497 22.32 -13.07 19.93
CA SER A 497 23.78 -12.92 19.96
C SER A 497 24.32 -12.28 18.69
N ILE A 498 25.45 -11.58 18.85
CA ILE A 498 26.32 -11.14 17.76
C ILE A 498 27.73 -11.70 18.07
N THR A 499 28.37 -12.32 17.08
CA THR A 499 29.71 -12.91 17.25
C THR A 499 30.58 -12.58 16.05
N CYS A 500 31.72 -11.92 16.31
CA CYS A 500 32.67 -11.44 15.30
C CYS A 500 33.93 -12.33 15.29
N TYR A 501 34.17 -13.00 14.18
CA TYR A 501 35.41 -13.73 13.82
C TYR A 501 36.28 -12.89 12.87
N GLY A 502 35.77 -11.78 12.37
CA GLY A 502 36.43 -10.88 11.46
C GLY A 502 35.69 -9.55 11.36
N GLY A 503 35.92 -8.80 10.30
CA GLY A 503 35.31 -7.53 10.03
C GLY A 503 36.14 -6.32 10.47
N ARG A 504 35.79 -5.17 9.90
CA ARG A 504 36.44 -3.87 10.12
C ARG A 504 35.34 -2.85 10.44
N TYR A 505 35.45 -2.19 11.61
CA TYR A 505 34.37 -1.41 12.22
C TYR A 505 34.84 0.04 12.40
N PHE A 506 34.21 0.99 11.73
CA PHE A 506 34.57 2.39 11.81
C PHE A 506 34.19 2.98 13.17
N LYS A 507 35.19 3.50 13.89
CA LYS A 507 35.06 4.14 15.22
C LYS A 507 34.26 3.31 16.26
N PHE A 508 34.16 2.00 16.08
CA PHE A 508 33.43 1.09 16.96
C PHE A 508 34.30 -0.10 17.34
N ASN A 509 34.49 -0.30 18.66
CA ASN A 509 35.25 -1.46 19.15
C ASN A 509 34.32 -2.63 19.52
N PRO A 510 34.29 -3.74 18.76
CA PRO A 510 33.44 -4.89 19.08
C PRO A 510 33.77 -5.58 20.42
N ALA A 511 34.98 -5.38 20.97
CA ALA A 511 35.38 -5.94 22.27
C ALA A 511 34.86 -5.11 23.45
N ASP A 512 34.62 -3.82 23.25
CA ASP A 512 34.10 -2.87 24.25
C ASP A 512 32.89 -2.15 23.63
N ASN A 513 31.80 -2.90 23.47
CA ASN A 513 30.62 -2.37 22.79
C ASN A 513 29.83 -1.41 23.70
N LYS A 514 29.19 -0.45 23.04
CA LYS A 514 28.28 0.52 23.65
C LYS A 514 26.82 0.25 23.25
N SER A 515 26.49 -0.99 22.87
CA SER A 515 25.13 -1.38 22.50
C SER A 515 24.16 -1.33 23.69
N GLU A 516 22.87 -1.52 23.45
CA GLU A 516 21.84 -1.61 24.49
C GLU A 516 22.18 -2.69 25.55
N ASN A 517 22.96 -3.71 25.18
CA ASN A 517 23.49 -4.72 26.10
C ASN A 517 25.02 -4.58 26.24
N PRO A 518 25.52 -3.65 27.06
CA PRO A 518 26.93 -3.30 27.12
C PRO A 518 27.81 -4.36 27.82
N ALA A 519 27.22 -5.33 28.51
CA ALA A 519 27.99 -6.36 29.23
C ALA A 519 28.55 -7.47 28.31
N VAL A 520 28.24 -7.46 27.03
CA VAL A 520 28.60 -8.52 26.08
C VAL A 520 29.69 -8.03 25.12
N SER A 521 30.84 -8.72 25.10
CA SER A 521 31.82 -8.57 24.01
C SER A 521 31.34 -9.34 22.78
N PHE A 522 31.40 -8.71 21.62
CA PHE A 522 31.04 -9.35 20.35
C PHE A 522 32.19 -10.15 19.73
N VAL A 523 33.40 -10.02 20.23
CA VAL A 523 34.59 -10.74 19.70
C VAL A 523 34.55 -12.19 20.09
N ALA A 524 34.71 -13.07 19.12
CA ALA A 524 34.71 -14.51 19.32
C ALA A 524 35.88 -15.00 20.21
N PRO A 525 35.73 -16.11 20.97
CA PRO A 525 36.83 -16.73 21.70
C PRO A 525 37.99 -17.07 20.76
N GLY A 526 39.23 -16.72 21.18
CA GLY A 526 40.45 -16.91 20.37
C GLY A 526 40.69 -15.82 19.32
N TYR A 527 39.90 -14.76 19.35
CA TYR A 527 40.06 -13.57 18.52
C TYR A 527 40.26 -12.33 19.39
N GLU A 528 40.74 -11.24 18.80
CA GLU A 528 40.92 -9.95 19.46
C GLU A 528 40.54 -8.79 18.51
N SER A 529 40.21 -7.66 19.12
CA SER A 529 39.97 -6.42 18.39
C SER A 529 41.22 -5.56 18.44
N VAL A 530 41.76 -5.20 17.28
CA VAL A 530 42.97 -4.37 17.16
C VAL A 530 42.63 -3.05 16.46
N VAL A 531 43.35 -1.98 16.81
CA VAL A 531 43.19 -0.67 16.19
C VAL A 531 43.82 -0.69 14.78
N ASP A 532 43.12 -0.17 13.79
CA ASP A 532 43.52 -0.06 12.38
C ASP A 532 43.12 1.34 11.85
N GLY A 533 43.89 2.35 12.23
CA GLY A 533 43.58 3.77 11.99
C GLY A 533 42.31 4.18 12.73
N ASP A 534 41.32 4.72 12.00
CA ASP A 534 40.00 5.07 12.57
C ASP A 534 39.07 3.85 12.76
N TYR A 535 39.55 2.66 12.46
CA TYR A 535 38.82 1.42 12.56
C TYR A 535 39.31 0.53 13.68
N PHE A 536 38.44 -0.38 14.07
CA PHE A 536 38.82 -1.58 14.82
C PHE A 536 38.64 -2.79 13.91
N LYS A 537 39.59 -3.70 13.94
CA LYS A 537 39.58 -4.93 13.12
C LYS A 537 39.62 -6.14 14.05
N VAL A 538 38.75 -7.12 13.80
CA VAL A 538 38.79 -8.39 14.53
C VAL A 538 39.72 -9.35 13.80
N VAL A 539 40.69 -9.90 14.53
CA VAL A 539 41.71 -10.81 14.01
C VAL A 539 41.87 -12.02 14.95
N LYS A 540 42.35 -13.14 14.40
CA LYS A 540 42.69 -14.31 15.22
C LYS A 540 43.94 -14.03 16.05
N LYS A 541 43.94 -14.41 17.33
CA LYS A 541 45.07 -14.27 18.26
C LYS A 541 46.26 -15.13 17.85
#